data_82529d404a396621399cf2eae641b802
#
_entry.id   82529d404a396621399cf2eae641b802
#
_cell.length_a   1.000
_cell.length_b   1.000
_cell.length_c   1.000
_cell.angle_alpha   90.00
_cell.angle_beta   90.00
_cell.angle_gamma   90.00
#
_symmetry.space_group_name_H-M   'P 1'
#
loop_
_entity.id
_entity.type
_entity.pdbx_description
1 polymer ?
#
loop_
_entity_poly.entity_id
_entity_poly.type
_entity_poly.pdbx_seq_one_letter_code
_entity_poly.pdbx_strand_id
1 'polypeptide(L)'
;MENAPKKNISPILVDIKHARKTPVSLMTKLREQNFQQTFFLENTIGKKYRKILVQRPNRFSFPKTILSGLVIVVLVSALTGSLFFLKFGNPKIIVLAKVGSIANNFQQALTALNNSELQKAAIFLKKNNSELIAIQNYFKRFYLTKILNWGGFFNETLTLNQSALAVSQNLEIIQIKGVNLFLNGNGQELIKIVKNLQREIQNIGQAANSIRNQTASVNNKMAFLGENLFNLDQISQDLTNSYLNYSAKFYQLENSLAGLLDILQSKNDIHWLVFFQNPAEIRPAGGFLGSYADLTISSGRLANIDIRDIYDPDGQLTTKIVPPLPLQAITTSWGARDANWFFDFPLSAKKVTEFLEASKIYQEKNIQFSGVIALNIKILESVLELSGPIKLADYQFEINKDNFLKEIQNEVEAGADKAKGEPKRVLKVLAPILLE
;
A
#
# COMPACT_ATOMS: atom_id res chain seq x y z
N MET A 1 38.98 30.34 4.97
CA MET A 1 38.14 30.52 6.19
C MET A 1 37.33 31.79 5.98
N GLU A 2 36.12 31.66 5.48
CA GLU A 2 35.23 32.79 5.25
C GLU A 2 33.87 32.45 5.82
N ASN A 3 33.44 33.26 6.80
CA ASN A 3 32.21 33.13 7.55
C ASN A 3 31.01 33.60 6.69
N ALA A 4 30.07 32.72 6.43
CA ALA A 4 28.77 33.09 5.88
C ALA A 4 27.87 33.67 7.00
N PRO A 5 27.11 34.77 6.74
CA PRO A 5 26.30 35.42 7.74
C PRO A 5 25.02 34.60 8.04
N LYS A 6 24.79 34.32 9.33
CA LYS A 6 23.52 33.78 9.83
C LYS A 6 22.41 34.82 9.64
N LYS A 7 21.41 34.52 8.79
CA LYS A 7 20.16 35.28 8.72
C LYS A 7 19.35 35.02 9.99
N ASN A 8 19.30 35.98 10.89
CA ASN A 8 18.31 36.01 11.98
C ASN A 8 16.92 36.27 11.38
N ILE A 9 16.06 35.26 11.40
CA ILE A 9 14.63 35.42 11.15
C ILE A 9 13.98 35.63 12.51
N SER A 10 13.73 36.88 12.88
CA SER A 10 12.91 37.22 14.02
C SER A 10 11.44 36.92 13.69
N PRO A 11 10.69 36.24 14.57
CA PRO A 11 9.26 36.05 14.37
C PRO A 11 8.56 37.41 14.51
N ILE A 12 7.76 37.77 13.48
CA ILE A 12 6.88 38.94 13.53
C ILE A 12 5.75 38.58 14.50
N LEU A 13 5.87 39.03 15.74
CA LEU A 13 4.78 39.04 16.71
C LEU A 13 3.83 40.19 16.36
N VAL A 14 2.68 39.89 15.78
CA VAL A 14 1.61 40.88 15.60
C VAL A 14 0.85 41.00 16.92
N ASP A 15 1.02 42.12 17.62
CA ASP A 15 0.26 42.43 18.84
C ASP A 15 -1.21 42.73 18.49
N ILE A 16 -2.08 41.76 18.74
CA ILE A 16 -3.50 41.83 18.44
C ILE A 16 -4.27 42.80 19.35
N LYS A 17 -3.68 43.23 20.44
CA LYS A 17 -4.34 44.18 21.37
C LYS A 17 -4.60 45.56 20.77
N HIS A 18 -3.94 45.96 19.71
CA HIS A 18 -4.09 47.26 19.04
C HIS A 18 -4.96 47.24 17.78
N ALA A 19 -5.55 46.07 17.40
CA ALA A 19 -6.30 45.90 16.16
C ALA A 19 -7.73 46.51 16.16
N ARG A 20 -8.16 47.16 17.26
CA ARG A 20 -9.53 47.74 17.32
C ARG A 20 -9.74 49.07 16.56
N LYS A 21 -8.72 49.61 15.90
CA LYS A 21 -8.83 50.82 15.07
C LYS A 21 -7.94 50.77 13.83
N THR A 22 -8.02 49.74 13.02
CA THR A 22 -7.30 49.72 11.75
C THR A 22 -8.25 50.23 10.61
N PRO A 23 -7.83 51.26 9.83
CA PRO A 23 -8.60 51.70 8.68
C PRO A 23 -8.71 50.59 7.65
N VAL A 24 -9.83 50.57 6.93
CA VAL A 24 -10.17 49.62 5.85
C VAL A 24 -9.04 49.46 4.82
N SER A 25 -8.20 50.49 4.62
CA SER A 25 -7.06 50.50 3.71
C SER A 25 -5.94 49.50 4.08
N LEU A 26 -5.77 49.15 5.38
CA LEU A 26 -4.75 48.18 5.81
C LEU A 26 -5.21 46.75 5.55
N MET A 27 -6.48 46.46 5.73
CA MET A 27 -7.10 45.18 5.42
C MET A 27 -7.04 44.89 3.91
N THR A 28 -7.20 45.88 3.07
CA THR A 28 -7.10 45.75 1.60
C THR A 28 -5.65 45.43 1.20
N LYS A 29 -4.65 46.14 1.79
CA LYS A 29 -3.24 45.87 1.53
C LYS A 29 -2.76 44.51 2.01
N LEU A 30 -3.23 44.06 3.18
CA LEU A 30 -2.94 42.71 3.68
C LEU A 30 -3.58 41.62 2.82
N ARG A 31 -4.76 41.90 2.28
CA ARG A 31 -5.45 41.00 1.36
C ARG A 31 -4.73 40.89 0.01
N GLU A 32 -4.21 41.98 -0.52
CA GLU A 32 -3.42 41.99 -1.75
C GLU A 32 -2.04 41.34 -1.57
N GLN A 33 -1.39 41.54 -0.44
CA GLN A 33 -0.10 40.86 -0.15
C GLN A 33 -0.28 39.36 0.04
N ASN A 34 -1.32 38.90 0.75
CA ASN A 34 -1.63 37.49 0.88
C ASN A 34 -2.05 36.87 -0.46
N PHE A 35 -2.79 37.63 -1.31
CA PHE A 35 -3.17 37.17 -2.65
C PHE A 35 -1.94 36.99 -3.55
N GLN A 36 -0.99 37.92 -3.52
CA GLN A 36 0.27 37.80 -4.28
C GLN A 36 1.13 36.64 -3.79
N GLN A 37 1.23 36.42 -2.48
CA GLN A 37 1.96 35.26 -1.94
C GLN A 37 1.28 33.93 -2.24
N THR A 38 -0.07 33.87 -2.20
CA THR A 38 -0.82 32.66 -2.55
C THR A 38 -0.69 32.37 -4.04
N PHE A 39 -0.73 33.39 -4.89
CA PHE A 39 -0.57 33.25 -6.34
C PHE A 39 0.86 32.82 -6.72
N PHE A 40 1.87 33.29 -6.01
CA PHE A 40 3.28 32.88 -6.23
C PHE A 40 3.53 31.45 -5.76
N LEU A 41 2.95 31.03 -4.63
CA LEU A 41 2.96 29.66 -4.14
C LEU A 41 2.19 28.71 -5.07
N GLU A 42 1.03 29.11 -5.58
CA GLU A 42 0.25 28.34 -6.53
C GLU A 42 0.98 28.09 -7.86
N ASN A 43 1.66 29.10 -8.39
CA ASN A 43 2.44 28.96 -9.63
C ASN A 43 3.73 28.17 -9.46
N THR A 44 4.36 28.20 -8.29
CA THR A 44 5.62 27.47 -8.03
C THR A 44 5.36 26.05 -7.55
N ILE A 45 4.38 25.89 -6.67
CA ILE A 45 3.97 24.59 -6.13
C ILE A 45 3.11 23.82 -7.16
N GLY A 46 2.20 24.49 -7.86
CA GLY A 46 1.34 23.87 -8.87
C GLY A 46 2.08 23.25 -10.04
N LYS A 47 3.21 23.82 -10.50
CA LYS A 47 4.04 23.20 -11.55
C LYS A 47 4.80 21.96 -11.07
N LYS A 48 5.22 21.94 -9.81
CA LYS A 48 5.95 20.80 -9.23
C LYS A 48 4.98 19.67 -8.88
N TYR A 49 3.79 19.99 -8.37
CA TYR A 49 2.76 19.01 -8.04
C TYR A 49 1.92 18.57 -9.25
N ARG A 50 1.76 19.39 -10.32
CA ARG A 50 1.17 18.91 -11.58
C ARG A 50 1.99 17.76 -12.19
N LYS A 51 3.30 17.74 -12.01
CA LYS A 51 4.14 16.62 -12.43
C LYS A 51 3.94 15.37 -11.55
N ILE A 52 3.49 15.54 -10.30
CA ILE A 52 3.23 14.46 -9.34
C ILE A 52 1.79 13.94 -9.48
N LEU A 53 0.81 14.82 -9.77
CA LEU A 53 -0.61 14.46 -9.87
C LEU A 53 -1.00 13.90 -11.25
N VAL A 54 -0.15 14.05 -12.28
CA VAL A 54 -0.32 13.40 -13.60
C VAL A 54 0.40 12.04 -13.67
N GLN A 55 1.09 11.63 -12.62
CA GLN A 55 1.36 10.21 -12.47
C GLN A 55 0.01 9.53 -12.21
N ARG A 56 -0.52 8.88 -13.25
CA ARG A 56 -1.64 7.93 -13.15
C ARG A 56 -1.46 7.14 -11.87
N PRO A 57 -2.54 6.89 -11.07
CA PRO A 57 -2.42 6.07 -9.88
C PRO A 57 -1.64 4.84 -10.29
N ASN A 58 -0.50 4.62 -9.63
CA ASN A 58 0.28 3.42 -9.85
C ASN A 58 -0.72 2.27 -9.65
N ARG A 59 -1.11 1.64 -10.75
CA ARG A 59 -1.68 0.30 -10.70
C ARG A 59 -0.80 -0.44 -9.72
N PHE A 60 -1.38 -1.13 -8.76
CA PHE A 60 -0.70 -1.92 -7.75
C PHE A 60 0.42 -2.68 -8.46
N SER A 61 1.56 -2.04 -8.59
CA SER A 61 2.70 -2.61 -9.28
C SER A 61 3.54 -3.20 -8.17
N PHE A 62 3.60 -4.51 -8.14
CA PHE A 62 4.71 -5.20 -7.48
C PHE A 62 5.98 -4.42 -7.82
N PRO A 63 6.79 -4.07 -6.80
CA PRO A 63 7.97 -3.26 -7.09
C PRO A 63 8.75 -3.96 -8.20
N LYS A 64 8.83 -3.31 -9.37
CA LYS A 64 9.48 -3.81 -10.61
C LYS A 64 10.83 -4.45 -10.35
N THR A 65 11.42 -4.07 -9.26
CA THR A 65 12.71 -4.46 -8.75
C THR A 65 12.75 -5.86 -8.11
N ILE A 66 11.73 -6.32 -7.39
CA ILE A 66 11.72 -7.68 -6.78
C ILE A 66 11.74 -8.74 -7.87
N LEU A 67 11.01 -8.46 -8.93
CA LEU A 67 10.82 -9.34 -10.05
C LEU A 67 12.04 -9.45 -10.96
N SER A 68 12.78 -8.35 -11.20
CA SER A 68 13.99 -8.38 -12.03
C SER A 68 15.12 -9.21 -11.40
N GLY A 69 15.23 -9.25 -10.06
CA GLY A 69 16.19 -10.12 -9.36
C GLY A 69 15.91 -11.59 -9.58
N LEU A 70 14.64 -11.98 -9.61
CA LEU A 70 14.21 -13.35 -9.91
C LEU A 70 14.64 -13.81 -11.30
N VAL A 71 14.54 -12.93 -12.31
CA VAL A 71 14.98 -13.25 -13.70
C VAL A 71 16.48 -13.50 -13.76
N ILE A 72 17.27 -12.66 -13.11
CA ILE A 72 18.73 -12.80 -13.13
C ILE A 72 19.13 -14.12 -12.51
N VAL A 73 18.52 -14.51 -11.39
CA VAL A 73 18.81 -15.80 -10.72
C VAL A 73 18.50 -16.98 -11.65
N VAL A 74 17.41 -16.93 -12.39
CA VAL A 74 17.03 -18.02 -13.31
C VAL A 74 17.84 -18.00 -14.60
N LEU A 75 18.13 -16.82 -15.16
CA LEU A 75 19.00 -16.70 -16.34
C LEU A 75 20.38 -17.27 -16.07
N VAL A 76 20.92 -17.02 -14.89
CA VAL A 76 22.25 -17.56 -14.51
C VAL A 76 22.19 -19.06 -14.24
N SER A 77 21.13 -19.55 -13.58
CA SER A 77 20.97 -21.00 -13.38
C SER A 77 20.85 -21.74 -14.70
N ALA A 78 20.18 -21.10 -15.65
CA ALA A 78 20.03 -21.64 -17.00
C ALA A 78 21.35 -21.58 -17.80
N LEU A 79 22.12 -20.50 -17.70
CA LEU A 79 23.41 -20.32 -18.36
C LEU A 79 24.48 -21.29 -17.81
N THR A 80 24.61 -21.41 -16.47
CA THR A 80 25.61 -22.32 -15.87
C THR A 80 25.35 -23.77 -16.21
N GLY A 81 24.07 -24.21 -16.27
CA GLY A 81 23.72 -25.56 -16.75
C GLY A 81 24.05 -25.80 -18.21
N SER A 82 23.88 -24.79 -19.08
CA SER A 82 24.13 -24.94 -20.53
C SER A 82 25.61 -25.02 -20.89
N LEU A 83 26.49 -24.37 -20.13
CA LEU A 83 27.93 -24.29 -20.40
C LEU A 83 28.66 -25.62 -20.26
N PHE A 84 28.22 -26.45 -19.32
CA PHE A 84 28.79 -27.78 -19.12
C PHE A 84 28.58 -28.70 -20.34
N PHE A 85 27.47 -28.53 -21.09
CA PHE A 85 27.16 -29.37 -22.26
C PHE A 85 27.87 -28.95 -23.55
N LEU A 86 28.54 -27.80 -23.57
CA LEU A 86 29.32 -27.38 -24.74
C LEU A 86 30.40 -28.42 -25.15
N LYS A 87 30.80 -29.29 -24.23
CA LYS A 87 31.86 -30.29 -24.43
C LYS A 87 31.36 -31.67 -24.90
N PHE A 88 30.05 -32.00 -24.75
CA PHE A 88 29.55 -33.37 -24.88
C PHE A 88 28.64 -33.66 -26.09
N GLY A 89 28.54 -32.79 -27.09
CA GLY A 89 27.86 -33.11 -28.35
C GLY A 89 26.34 -32.75 -28.41
N ASN A 90 25.55 -33.42 -29.25
CA ASN A 90 24.14 -33.14 -29.60
C ASN A 90 23.16 -32.79 -28.46
N PRO A 91 23.34 -33.23 -27.19
CA PRO A 91 22.51 -32.80 -26.08
C PRO A 91 22.55 -31.31 -25.78
N LYS A 92 23.63 -30.63 -26.18
CA LYS A 92 23.86 -29.19 -26.04
C LYS A 92 22.73 -28.33 -26.58
N ILE A 93 22.24 -28.60 -27.79
CA ILE A 93 21.25 -27.78 -28.46
C ILE A 93 19.90 -27.85 -27.75
N ILE A 94 19.52 -29.04 -27.25
CA ILE A 94 18.24 -29.24 -26.56
C ILE A 94 18.23 -28.51 -25.22
N VAL A 95 19.31 -28.60 -24.43
CA VAL A 95 19.42 -27.91 -23.15
C VAL A 95 19.47 -26.40 -23.33
N LEU A 96 20.26 -25.89 -24.29
CA LEU A 96 20.32 -24.46 -24.60
C LEU A 96 18.98 -23.90 -25.01
N ALA A 97 18.23 -24.61 -25.88
CA ALA A 97 16.91 -24.20 -26.32
C ALA A 97 15.91 -24.11 -25.12
N LYS A 98 15.93 -25.12 -24.22
CA LYS A 98 15.09 -25.15 -23.03
C LYS A 98 15.44 -24.05 -22.04
N VAL A 99 16.72 -23.79 -21.84
CA VAL A 99 17.22 -22.71 -21.01
C VAL A 99 16.79 -21.35 -21.53
N GLY A 100 16.91 -21.12 -22.84
CA GLY A 100 16.42 -19.91 -23.47
C GLY A 100 14.89 -19.74 -23.32
N SER A 101 14.15 -20.85 -23.45
CA SER A 101 12.69 -20.88 -23.24
C SER A 101 12.34 -20.51 -21.80
N ILE A 102 13.02 -21.08 -20.82
CA ILE A 102 12.82 -20.78 -19.39
C ILE A 102 13.08 -19.30 -19.11
N ALA A 103 14.20 -18.76 -19.58
CA ALA A 103 14.56 -17.37 -19.42
C ALA A 103 13.50 -16.44 -20.00
N ASN A 104 13.07 -16.71 -21.24
CA ASN A 104 12.02 -15.93 -21.89
C ASN A 104 10.67 -16.01 -21.14
N ASN A 105 10.26 -17.21 -20.72
CA ASN A 105 9.02 -17.39 -19.97
C ASN A 105 9.06 -16.64 -18.64
N PHE A 106 10.20 -16.62 -17.92
CA PHE A 106 10.34 -15.81 -16.72
C PHE A 106 10.23 -14.33 -17.01
N GLN A 107 10.89 -13.84 -18.05
CA GLN A 107 10.78 -12.44 -18.47
C GLN A 107 9.33 -12.06 -18.81
N GLN A 108 8.63 -12.93 -19.53
CA GLN A 108 7.20 -12.74 -19.85
C GLN A 108 6.33 -12.77 -18.57
N ALA A 109 6.58 -13.71 -17.66
CA ALA A 109 5.89 -13.75 -16.38
C ALA A 109 6.08 -12.47 -15.57
N LEU A 110 7.31 -11.94 -15.56
CA LEU A 110 7.63 -10.69 -14.89
C LEU A 110 6.91 -9.49 -15.49
N THR A 111 6.92 -9.40 -16.81
CA THR A 111 6.20 -8.34 -17.53
C THR A 111 4.70 -8.42 -17.22
N ALA A 112 4.14 -9.62 -17.24
CA ALA A 112 2.73 -9.85 -16.90
C ALA A 112 2.41 -9.44 -15.44
N LEU A 113 3.26 -9.81 -14.46
CA LEU A 113 3.10 -9.40 -13.07
C LEU A 113 3.20 -7.88 -12.89
N ASN A 114 4.15 -7.22 -13.57
CA ASN A 114 4.26 -5.77 -13.54
C ASN A 114 3.03 -5.04 -14.11
N ASN A 115 2.34 -5.69 -15.03
CA ASN A 115 1.10 -5.19 -15.62
C ASN A 115 -0.15 -5.64 -14.85
N SER A 116 0.00 -6.34 -13.71
CA SER A 116 -1.10 -6.96 -12.95
C SER A 116 -1.90 -8.01 -13.74
N GLU A 117 -1.28 -8.60 -14.77
CA GLU A 117 -1.84 -9.68 -15.60
C GLU A 117 -1.52 -11.06 -14.97
N LEU A 118 -2.06 -11.32 -13.78
CA LEU A 118 -1.67 -12.45 -12.93
C LEU A 118 -1.89 -13.81 -13.58
N GLN A 119 -2.96 -13.97 -14.38
CA GLN A 119 -3.23 -15.21 -15.13
C GLN A 119 -2.16 -15.48 -16.18
N LYS A 120 -1.74 -14.47 -16.93
CA LYS A 120 -0.65 -14.60 -17.92
C LYS A 120 0.67 -14.98 -17.24
N ALA A 121 0.98 -14.36 -16.10
CA ALA A 121 2.14 -14.73 -15.31
C ALA A 121 2.11 -16.21 -14.90
N ALA A 122 0.98 -16.69 -14.40
CA ALA A 122 0.79 -18.08 -14.02
C ALA A 122 0.96 -19.05 -15.21
N ILE A 123 0.51 -18.69 -16.41
CA ILE A 123 0.71 -19.50 -17.65
C ILE A 123 2.19 -19.67 -17.96
N PHE A 124 2.97 -18.58 -17.95
CA PHE A 124 4.41 -18.65 -18.23
C PHE A 124 5.17 -19.44 -17.14
N LEU A 125 4.81 -19.26 -15.87
CA LEU A 125 5.43 -19.99 -14.76
C LEU A 125 5.07 -21.49 -14.79
N LYS A 126 3.85 -21.88 -15.19
CA LYS A 126 3.48 -23.29 -15.44
C LYS A 126 4.31 -23.90 -16.54
N LYS A 127 4.50 -23.16 -17.65
CA LYS A 127 5.34 -23.61 -18.75
C LYS A 127 6.78 -23.81 -18.29
N ASN A 128 7.32 -22.91 -17.47
CA ASN A 128 8.64 -23.06 -16.87
C ASN A 128 8.75 -24.30 -15.98
N ASN A 129 7.72 -24.59 -15.19
CA ASN A 129 7.72 -25.77 -14.34
C ASN A 129 7.94 -27.06 -15.14
N SER A 130 7.28 -27.21 -16.28
CA SER A 130 7.45 -28.38 -17.16
C SER A 130 8.84 -28.43 -17.80
N GLU A 131 9.39 -27.30 -18.23
CA GLU A 131 10.74 -27.23 -18.80
C GLU A 131 11.82 -27.54 -17.77
N LEU A 132 11.70 -27.01 -16.54
CA LEU A 132 12.62 -27.29 -15.43
C LEU A 132 12.62 -28.75 -15.03
N ILE A 133 11.45 -29.38 -14.92
CA ILE A 133 11.33 -30.83 -14.65
C ILE A 133 11.98 -31.65 -15.79
N ALA A 134 11.77 -31.27 -17.04
CA ALA A 134 12.37 -31.96 -18.17
C ALA A 134 13.91 -31.89 -18.14
N ILE A 135 14.48 -30.72 -17.82
CA ILE A 135 15.93 -30.55 -17.65
C ILE A 135 16.42 -31.39 -16.46
N GLN A 136 15.76 -31.32 -15.32
CA GLN A 136 16.13 -32.08 -14.12
C GLN A 136 16.15 -33.59 -14.41
N ASN A 137 15.15 -34.14 -15.10
CA ASN A 137 15.04 -35.52 -15.47
C ASN A 137 16.16 -35.93 -16.46
N TYR A 138 16.45 -35.03 -17.41
CA TYR A 138 17.58 -35.24 -18.32
C TYR A 138 18.92 -35.40 -17.58
N PHE A 139 19.20 -34.48 -16.63
CA PHE A 139 20.43 -34.56 -15.81
C PHE A 139 20.47 -35.81 -14.92
N LYS A 140 19.32 -36.21 -14.34
CA LYS A 140 19.22 -37.44 -13.52
C LYS A 140 19.55 -38.67 -14.33
N ARG A 141 19.07 -38.78 -15.59
CA ARG A 141 19.26 -39.90 -16.49
C ARG A 141 20.74 -40.17 -16.80
N PHE A 142 21.56 -39.14 -16.84
CA PHE A 142 22.97 -39.23 -17.13
C PHE A 142 23.87 -39.23 -15.86
N TYR A 143 23.29 -39.42 -14.65
CA TYR A 143 23.97 -39.37 -13.36
C TYR A 143 24.73 -38.07 -13.08
N LEU A 144 24.54 -37.03 -13.88
CA LEU A 144 25.28 -35.78 -13.80
C LEU A 144 24.96 -35.02 -12.50
N THR A 145 23.74 -35.15 -11.97
CA THR A 145 23.35 -34.56 -10.69
C THR A 145 24.18 -35.04 -9.52
N LYS A 146 24.65 -36.34 -9.54
CA LYS A 146 25.51 -36.89 -8.51
C LYS A 146 26.97 -36.43 -8.68
N ILE A 147 27.49 -36.47 -9.92
CA ILE A 147 28.89 -36.12 -10.21
C ILE A 147 29.16 -34.64 -9.89
N LEU A 148 28.20 -33.74 -10.25
CA LEU A 148 28.35 -32.30 -10.11
C LEU A 148 27.77 -31.76 -8.80
N ASN A 149 27.06 -32.59 -8.04
CA ASN A 149 26.31 -32.20 -6.85
C ASN A 149 25.27 -31.04 -7.13
N TRP A 150 24.69 -31.06 -8.32
CA TRP A 150 23.72 -30.03 -8.78
C TRP A 150 22.25 -30.32 -8.44
N GLY A 151 22.01 -31.46 -7.78
CA GLY A 151 20.65 -31.85 -7.40
C GLY A 151 19.93 -30.77 -6.58
N GLY A 152 20.65 -30.17 -5.63
CA GLY A 152 20.15 -29.07 -4.82
C GLY A 152 19.78 -27.83 -5.66
N PHE A 153 20.66 -27.43 -6.57
CA PHE A 153 20.44 -26.27 -7.43
C PHE A 153 19.17 -26.37 -8.28
N PHE A 154 18.92 -27.52 -8.90
CA PHE A 154 17.69 -27.75 -9.66
C PHE A 154 16.44 -27.77 -8.78
N ASN A 155 16.53 -28.36 -7.59
CA ASN A 155 15.43 -28.37 -6.64
C ASN A 155 15.08 -26.95 -6.20
N GLU A 156 16.06 -26.12 -5.87
CA GLU A 156 15.84 -24.75 -5.46
C GLU A 156 15.27 -23.89 -6.60
N THR A 157 15.75 -24.06 -7.82
CA THR A 157 15.19 -23.37 -8.99
C THR A 157 13.74 -23.76 -9.24
N LEU A 158 13.41 -25.04 -9.06
CA LEU A 158 12.04 -25.54 -9.19
C LEU A 158 11.15 -25.00 -8.06
N THR A 159 11.62 -24.99 -6.83
CA THR A 159 10.95 -24.41 -5.66
C THR A 159 10.65 -22.92 -5.90
N LEU A 160 11.64 -22.16 -6.36
CA LEU A 160 11.48 -20.74 -6.69
C LEU A 160 10.38 -20.52 -7.73
N ASN A 161 10.39 -21.32 -8.81
CA ASN A 161 9.34 -21.21 -9.84
C ASN A 161 7.95 -21.60 -9.33
N GLN A 162 7.85 -22.66 -8.54
CA GLN A 162 6.59 -23.12 -7.96
C GLN A 162 6.02 -22.09 -6.96
N SER A 163 6.87 -21.53 -6.12
CA SER A 163 6.46 -20.48 -5.18
C SER A 163 6.05 -19.19 -5.91
N ALA A 164 6.76 -18.80 -6.97
CA ALA A 164 6.34 -17.67 -7.81
C ALA A 164 4.97 -17.92 -8.48
N LEU A 165 4.73 -19.13 -8.94
CA LEU A 165 3.42 -19.53 -9.48
C LEU A 165 2.32 -19.45 -8.41
N ALA A 166 2.59 -19.99 -7.22
CA ALA A 166 1.64 -19.95 -6.11
C ALA A 166 1.35 -18.51 -5.65
N VAL A 167 2.37 -17.63 -5.61
CA VAL A 167 2.18 -16.20 -5.34
C VAL A 167 1.26 -15.57 -6.40
N SER A 168 1.52 -15.81 -7.70
CA SER A 168 0.67 -15.28 -8.78
C SER A 168 -0.79 -15.72 -8.63
N GLN A 169 -1.04 -17.00 -8.32
CA GLN A 169 -2.39 -17.54 -8.13
C GLN A 169 -3.09 -16.98 -6.89
N ASN A 170 -2.39 -16.88 -5.75
CA ASN A 170 -2.97 -16.30 -4.54
C ASN A 170 -3.30 -14.80 -4.71
N LEU A 171 -2.45 -14.05 -5.43
CA LEU A 171 -2.73 -12.66 -5.75
C LEU A 171 -3.93 -12.51 -6.69
N GLU A 172 -4.09 -13.41 -7.66
CA GLU A 172 -5.27 -13.44 -8.53
C GLU A 172 -6.56 -13.65 -7.71
N ILE A 173 -6.54 -14.58 -6.75
CA ILE A 173 -7.68 -14.80 -5.86
C ILE A 173 -7.98 -13.53 -5.05
N ILE A 174 -6.95 -12.85 -4.50
CA ILE A 174 -7.14 -11.59 -3.78
C ILE A 174 -7.70 -10.51 -4.70
N GLN A 175 -7.19 -10.40 -5.93
CA GLN A 175 -7.67 -9.41 -6.90
C GLN A 175 -9.14 -9.60 -7.25
N ILE A 176 -9.60 -10.84 -7.38
CA ILE A 176 -10.97 -11.16 -7.79
C ILE A 176 -11.94 -11.20 -6.59
N LYS A 177 -11.52 -11.75 -5.47
CA LYS A 177 -12.38 -12.06 -4.33
C LYS A 177 -12.00 -11.39 -3.02
N GLY A 178 -10.81 -10.78 -2.92
CA GLY A 178 -10.25 -10.32 -1.65
C GLY A 178 -11.15 -9.33 -0.93
N VAL A 179 -11.68 -8.34 -1.66
CA VAL A 179 -12.61 -7.35 -1.11
C VAL A 179 -13.87 -8.03 -0.59
N ASN A 180 -14.48 -8.92 -1.38
CA ASN A 180 -15.69 -9.63 -0.97
C ASN A 180 -15.44 -10.57 0.23
N LEU A 181 -14.30 -11.28 0.26
CA LEU A 181 -13.94 -12.12 1.42
C LEU A 181 -13.79 -11.29 2.70
N PHE A 182 -13.27 -10.07 2.59
CA PHE A 182 -13.12 -9.16 3.72
C PHE A 182 -14.44 -8.53 4.15
N LEU A 183 -15.27 -8.07 3.21
CA LEU A 183 -16.51 -7.34 3.52
C LEU A 183 -17.67 -8.29 3.88
N ASN A 184 -17.92 -9.31 3.06
CA ASN A 184 -19.15 -10.11 3.14
C ASN A 184 -18.90 -11.57 3.50
N GLY A 185 -17.62 -12.00 3.59
CA GLY A 185 -17.37 -13.38 3.45
C GLY A 185 -16.67 -14.09 4.56
N ASN A 186 -15.87 -15.04 4.11
CA ASN A 186 -15.16 -15.99 4.93
C ASN A 186 -13.76 -15.43 5.24
N GLY A 187 -13.62 -14.66 6.33
CA GLY A 187 -12.35 -14.14 6.80
C GLY A 187 -11.28 -15.21 7.00
N GLN A 188 -11.65 -16.44 7.34
CA GLN A 188 -10.71 -17.55 7.47
C GLN A 188 -10.10 -17.95 6.12
N GLU A 189 -10.85 -17.84 5.04
CA GLU A 189 -10.32 -18.05 3.69
C GLU A 189 -9.31 -16.96 3.31
N LEU A 190 -9.60 -15.70 3.60
CA LEU A 190 -8.68 -14.59 3.39
C LEU A 190 -7.38 -14.79 4.20
N ILE A 191 -7.49 -15.13 5.49
CA ILE A 191 -6.35 -15.47 6.35
C ILE A 191 -5.50 -16.57 5.73
N LYS A 192 -6.13 -17.66 5.24
CA LYS A 192 -5.42 -18.77 4.60
C LYS A 192 -4.67 -18.33 3.35
N ILE A 193 -5.26 -17.48 2.51
CA ILE A 193 -4.62 -16.94 1.30
C ILE A 193 -3.40 -16.09 1.67
N VAL A 194 -3.53 -15.18 2.64
CA VAL A 194 -2.43 -14.31 3.08
C VAL A 194 -1.31 -15.11 3.74
N LYS A 195 -1.63 -16.15 4.53
CA LYS A 195 -0.62 -17.10 5.08
C LYS A 195 0.12 -17.85 3.98
N ASN A 196 -0.59 -18.29 2.96
CA ASN A 196 0.04 -18.94 1.82
C ASN A 196 0.98 -17.96 1.09
N LEU A 197 0.56 -16.72 0.86
CA LEU A 197 1.42 -15.71 0.26
C LEU A 197 2.70 -15.49 1.08
N GLN A 198 2.57 -15.31 2.38
CA GLN A 198 3.73 -15.13 3.26
C GLN A 198 4.71 -16.29 3.15
N ARG A 199 4.20 -17.54 3.24
CA ARG A 199 5.01 -18.76 3.12
C ARG A 199 5.72 -18.83 1.78
N GLU A 200 5.02 -18.58 0.66
CA GLU A 200 5.59 -18.68 -0.67
C GLU A 200 6.64 -17.57 -0.93
N ILE A 201 6.45 -16.39 -0.37
CA ILE A 201 7.45 -15.32 -0.43
C ILE A 201 8.72 -15.72 0.36
N GLN A 202 8.56 -16.33 1.55
CA GLN A 202 9.68 -16.87 2.31
C GLN A 202 10.43 -17.96 1.52
N ASN A 203 9.70 -18.88 0.90
CA ASN A 203 10.29 -19.92 0.05
C ASN A 203 11.09 -19.32 -1.10
N ILE A 204 10.58 -18.27 -1.76
CA ILE A 204 11.32 -17.54 -2.82
C ILE A 204 12.63 -16.97 -2.28
N GLY A 205 12.59 -16.29 -1.13
CA GLY A 205 13.78 -15.71 -0.51
C GLY A 205 14.83 -16.76 -0.14
N GLN A 206 14.41 -17.88 0.44
CA GLN A 206 15.28 -19.01 0.80
C GLN A 206 15.87 -19.68 -0.44
N ALA A 207 15.06 -20.00 -1.43
CA ALA A 207 15.52 -20.61 -2.68
C ALA A 207 16.50 -19.70 -3.43
N ALA A 208 16.24 -18.39 -3.51
CA ALA A 208 17.15 -17.44 -4.13
C ALA A 208 18.50 -17.36 -3.42
N ASN A 209 18.52 -17.35 -2.08
CA ASN A 209 19.75 -17.38 -1.29
C ASN A 209 20.52 -18.70 -1.47
N SER A 210 19.81 -19.82 -1.48
CA SER A 210 20.39 -21.16 -1.70
C SER A 210 21.02 -21.27 -3.09
N ILE A 211 20.34 -20.80 -4.14
CA ILE A 211 20.86 -20.76 -5.51
C ILE A 211 22.14 -19.91 -5.57
N ARG A 212 22.13 -18.71 -4.98
CA ARG A 212 23.32 -17.85 -4.92
C ARG A 212 24.52 -18.57 -4.30
N ASN A 213 24.32 -19.22 -3.15
CA ASN A 213 25.39 -19.92 -2.45
C ASN A 213 25.92 -21.12 -3.25
N GLN A 214 25.05 -21.85 -3.93
CA GLN A 214 25.41 -22.97 -4.78
C GLN A 214 26.14 -22.53 -6.05
N THR A 215 25.80 -21.39 -6.63
CA THR A 215 26.48 -20.81 -7.80
C THR A 215 27.93 -20.51 -7.49
N ALA A 216 28.24 -19.95 -6.32
CA ALA A 216 29.62 -19.74 -5.87
C ALA A 216 30.44 -21.08 -5.78
N SER A 217 29.80 -22.12 -5.29
CA SER A 217 30.41 -23.46 -5.23
C SER A 217 30.67 -24.07 -6.62
N VAL A 218 29.75 -23.84 -7.56
CA VAL A 218 29.88 -24.26 -8.96
C VAL A 218 31.06 -23.56 -9.64
N ASN A 219 31.21 -22.24 -9.43
CA ASN A 219 32.33 -21.47 -9.97
C ASN A 219 33.70 -22.07 -9.55
N ASN A 220 33.85 -22.36 -8.26
CA ASN A 220 35.10 -22.94 -7.77
C ASN A 220 35.45 -24.32 -8.40
N LYS A 221 34.44 -25.15 -8.66
CA LYS A 221 34.61 -26.45 -9.32
C LYS A 221 34.89 -26.33 -10.82
N MET A 222 34.30 -25.34 -11.49
CA MET A 222 34.54 -25.07 -12.91
C MET A 222 35.95 -24.48 -13.14
N ALA A 223 36.42 -23.61 -12.26
CA ALA A 223 37.77 -23.06 -12.29
C ALA A 223 38.84 -24.17 -12.14
N PHE A 224 38.55 -25.17 -11.30
CA PHE A 224 39.45 -26.36 -11.15
C PHE A 224 39.54 -27.19 -12.45
N LEU A 225 38.49 -27.20 -13.30
CA LEU A 225 38.49 -27.94 -14.57
C LEU A 225 39.19 -27.17 -15.71
N GLY A 226 39.82 -26.02 -15.42
CA GLY A 226 40.65 -25.26 -16.36
C GLY A 226 39.89 -24.54 -17.47
N GLU A 227 38.61 -24.37 -17.35
CA GLU A 227 37.78 -23.72 -18.37
C GLU A 227 37.29 -22.35 -17.91
N ASN A 228 38.02 -21.28 -18.28
CA ASN A 228 37.52 -19.88 -18.21
C ASN A 228 36.65 -19.51 -19.42
N LEU A 229 35.66 -20.35 -19.74
CA LEU A 229 34.83 -20.16 -20.93
C LEU A 229 33.83 -18.99 -20.79
N PHE A 230 33.61 -18.51 -19.55
CA PHE A 230 32.72 -17.37 -19.26
C PHE A 230 33.21 -16.65 -18.01
N ASN A 231 32.87 -15.35 -17.92
CA ASN A 231 33.15 -14.54 -16.73
C ASN A 231 32.13 -14.87 -15.62
N LEU A 232 32.26 -16.13 -15.08
CA LEU A 232 31.37 -16.64 -14.02
C LEU A 232 31.49 -15.79 -12.73
N ASP A 233 32.64 -15.15 -12.53
CA ASP A 233 32.85 -14.25 -11.40
C ASP A 233 31.95 -13.00 -11.53
N GLN A 234 31.85 -12.43 -12.73
CA GLN A 234 30.94 -11.31 -12.97
C GLN A 234 29.49 -11.70 -12.75
N ILE A 235 29.07 -12.86 -13.25
CA ILE A 235 27.73 -13.40 -13.08
C ILE A 235 27.42 -13.63 -11.59
N SER A 236 28.36 -14.21 -10.83
CA SER A 236 28.21 -14.41 -9.39
C SER A 236 28.10 -13.09 -8.62
N GLN A 237 28.89 -12.09 -9.02
CA GLN A 237 28.81 -10.74 -8.43
C GLN A 237 27.47 -10.07 -8.74
N ASP A 238 26.98 -10.12 -9.97
CA ASP A 238 25.71 -9.56 -10.39
C ASP A 238 24.53 -10.21 -9.64
N LEU A 239 24.58 -11.52 -9.43
CA LEU A 239 23.63 -12.25 -8.59
C LEU A 239 23.66 -11.80 -7.13
N THR A 240 24.85 -11.67 -6.59
CA THR A 240 25.05 -11.25 -5.19
C THR A 240 24.52 -9.83 -5.00
N ASN A 241 24.86 -8.91 -5.88
CA ASN A 241 24.41 -7.53 -5.85
C ASN A 241 22.89 -7.45 -6.01
N SER A 242 22.32 -8.20 -6.93
CA SER A 242 20.88 -8.28 -7.11
C SER A 242 20.19 -8.82 -5.86
N TYR A 243 20.70 -9.93 -5.30
CA TYR A 243 20.15 -10.50 -4.06
C TYR A 243 20.17 -9.49 -2.90
N LEU A 244 21.29 -8.78 -2.68
CA LEU A 244 21.41 -7.77 -1.63
C LEU A 244 20.42 -6.61 -1.82
N ASN A 245 20.26 -6.15 -3.05
CA ASN A 245 19.30 -5.09 -3.39
C ASN A 245 17.84 -5.50 -3.15
N TYR A 246 17.52 -6.79 -3.30
CA TYR A 246 16.15 -7.29 -3.18
C TYR A 246 15.83 -7.88 -1.81
N SER A 247 16.82 -8.37 -1.08
CA SER A 247 16.61 -8.96 0.25
C SER A 247 15.92 -8.01 1.22
N ALA A 248 16.29 -6.73 1.21
CA ALA A 248 15.65 -5.71 2.03
C ALA A 248 14.16 -5.53 1.69
N LYS A 249 13.80 -5.60 0.40
CA LYS A 249 12.41 -5.47 -0.07
C LYS A 249 11.59 -6.72 0.23
N PHE A 250 12.17 -7.90 0.14
CA PHE A 250 11.55 -9.15 0.59
C PHE A 250 11.23 -9.08 2.07
N TYR A 251 12.19 -8.65 2.89
CA TYR A 251 11.99 -8.47 4.32
C TYR A 251 10.87 -7.46 4.65
N GLN A 252 10.82 -6.34 3.93
CA GLN A 252 9.72 -5.36 4.09
C GLN A 252 8.36 -5.96 3.73
N LEU A 253 8.30 -6.75 2.65
CA LEU A 253 7.06 -7.42 2.24
C LEU A 253 6.63 -8.49 3.24
N GLU A 254 7.56 -9.30 3.73
CA GLU A 254 7.31 -10.28 4.79
C GLU A 254 6.75 -9.63 6.05
N ASN A 255 7.37 -8.53 6.51
CA ASN A 255 6.89 -7.79 7.67
C ASN A 255 5.51 -7.17 7.44
N SER A 256 5.24 -6.65 6.23
CA SER A 256 3.92 -6.11 5.88
C SER A 256 2.85 -7.20 5.90
N LEU A 257 3.15 -8.38 5.37
CA LEU A 257 2.23 -9.52 5.41
C LEU A 257 2.04 -10.06 6.84
N ALA A 258 3.10 -10.07 7.66
CA ALA A 258 3.00 -10.43 9.07
C ALA A 258 2.08 -9.46 9.82
N GLY A 259 2.28 -8.15 9.66
CA GLY A 259 1.40 -7.15 10.26
C GLY A 259 -0.06 -7.25 9.79
N LEU A 260 -0.28 -7.52 8.50
CA LEU A 260 -1.63 -7.79 7.98
C LEU A 260 -2.24 -9.04 8.63
N LEU A 261 -1.47 -10.11 8.77
CA LEU A 261 -1.93 -11.34 9.42
C LEU A 261 -2.25 -11.11 10.89
N ASP A 262 -1.47 -10.33 11.60
CA ASP A 262 -1.74 -9.99 13.01
C ASP A 262 -3.09 -9.31 13.16
N ILE A 263 -3.42 -8.38 12.23
CA ILE A 263 -4.74 -7.73 12.18
C ILE A 263 -5.83 -8.76 11.87
N LEU A 264 -5.67 -9.55 10.81
CA LEU A 264 -6.71 -10.49 10.36
C LEU A 264 -6.96 -11.64 11.32
N GLN A 265 -5.94 -12.08 12.07
CA GLN A 265 -6.00 -13.23 13.00
C GLN A 265 -6.24 -12.85 14.45
N SER A 266 -6.39 -11.55 14.75
CA SER A 266 -6.65 -11.10 16.11
C SER A 266 -7.84 -11.86 16.71
N LYS A 267 -7.67 -12.30 17.96
CA LYS A 267 -8.74 -12.92 18.75
C LYS A 267 -9.75 -11.90 19.27
N ASN A 268 -9.29 -10.67 19.46
CA ASN A 268 -10.10 -9.55 19.91
C ASN A 268 -10.53 -8.75 18.69
N ASP A 269 -11.66 -8.08 18.81
CA ASP A 269 -12.08 -7.11 17.82
C ASP A 269 -11.04 -5.98 17.71
N ILE A 270 -10.67 -5.64 16.49
CA ILE A 270 -9.76 -4.54 16.18
C ILE A 270 -10.55 -3.39 15.62
N HIS A 271 -10.39 -2.22 16.22
CA HIS A 271 -11.05 -0.99 15.81
C HIS A 271 -10.12 -0.11 14.98
N TRP A 272 -10.57 0.29 13.80
CA TRP A 272 -9.90 1.25 12.92
C TRP A 272 -10.80 2.43 12.65
N LEU A 273 -10.23 3.63 12.69
CA LEU A 273 -10.95 4.85 12.34
C LEU A 273 -10.80 5.19 10.87
N VAL A 274 -11.89 5.60 10.25
CA VAL A 274 -11.88 6.28 8.96
C VAL A 274 -12.37 7.69 9.16
N PHE A 275 -11.51 8.68 8.91
CA PHE A 275 -11.87 10.09 8.93
C PHE A 275 -12.37 10.54 7.58
N PHE A 276 -13.57 11.11 7.51
CA PHE A 276 -14.09 11.75 6.30
C PHE A 276 -13.74 13.23 6.32
N GLN A 277 -12.73 13.58 5.51
CA GLN A 277 -12.20 14.95 5.46
C GLN A 277 -12.92 15.80 4.42
N ASN A 278 -13.45 16.95 4.84
CA ASN A 278 -13.99 17.97 3.95
C ASN A 278 -12.89 19.00 3.60
N PRO A 279 -12.30 18.96 2.40
CA PRO A 279 -11.25 19.90 2.00
C PRO A 279 -11.76 21.32 1.75
N ALA A 280 -13.06 21.54 1.59
CA ALA A 280 -13.64 22.87 1.45
C ALA A 280 -13.54 23.68 2.76
N GLU A 281 -13.45 23.00 3.90
CA GLU A 281 -13.16 23.59 5.19
C GLU A 281 -11.71 23.30 5.59
N ILE A 282 -10.83 24.25 5.28
CA ILE A 282 -9.38 24.07 5.42
C ILE A 282 -8.99 23.78 6.87
N ARG A 283 -8.25 22.67 7.07
CA ARG A 283 -7.55 22.31 8.29
C ARG A 283 -6.12 21.86 7.91
N PRO A 284 -5.12 22.03 8.79
CA PRO A 284 -3.71 21.73 8.48
C PRO A 284 -3.47 20.31 7.94
N ALA A 285 -4.14 19.28 8.46
CA ALA A 285 -3.96 17.90 8.01
C ALA A 285 -5.00 17.45 6.94
N GLY A 286 -5.54 18.33 6.12
CA GLY A 286 -6.25 17.95 4.90
C GLY A 286 -7.75 18.25 4.86
N GLY A 287 -8.34 18.84 5.90
CA GLY A 287 -9.73 19.28 5.90
C GLY A 287 -10.45 19.05 7.24
N PHE A 288 -11.66 19.59 7.35
CA PHE A 288 -12.50 19.43 8.54
C PHE A 288 -13.02 17.99 8.66
N LEU A 289 -13.01 17.48 9.88
CA LEU A 289 -13.57 16.17 10.22
C LEU A 289 -15.02 16.32 10.65
N GLY A 290 -15.96 16.24 9.72
CA GLY A 290 -17.39 16.34 10.04
C GLY A 290 -17.99 15.03 10.52
N SER A 291 -17.43 13.91 10.12
CA SER A 291 -17.84 12.56 10.50
C SER A 291 -16.66 11.58 10.44
N TYR A 292 -16.83 10.47 11.10
CA TYR A 292 -15.86 9.36 11.07
C TYR A 292 -16.62 8.02 11.08
N ALA A 293 -15.92 6.96 10.68
CA ALA A 293 -16.41 5.60 10.84
C ALA A 293 -15.48 4.83 11.78
N ASP A 294 -16.07 4.05 12.69
CA ASP A 294 -15.41 3.02 13.46
C ASP A 294 -15.62 1.68 12.73
N LEU A 295 -14.53 1.15 12.17
CA LEU A 295 -14.50 -0.14 11.51
C LEU A 295 -14.09 -1.20 12.51
N THR A 296 -14.96 -2.16 12.78
CA THR A 296 -14.64 -3.32 13.61
C THR A 296 -14.21 -4.48 12.72
N ILE A 297 -12.95 -4.89 12.85
CA ILE A 297 -12.39 -6.06 12.17
C ILE A 297 -12.36 -7.21 13.16
N SER A 298 -12.97 -8.33 12.81
CA SER A 298 -13.06 -9.53 13.65
C SER A 298 -12.90 -10.78 12.80
N SER A 299 -12.03 -11.69 13.22
CA SER A 299 -11.84 -12.99 12.55
C SER A 299 -11.56 -12.90 11.06
N GLY A 300 -10.76 -11.90 10.63
CA GLY A 300 -10.33 -11.71 9.24
C GLY A 300 -11.35 -11.04 8.33
N ARG A 301 -12.42 -10.47 8.88
CA ARG A 301 -13.46 -9.76 8.12
C ARG A 301 -13.84 -8.44 8.77
N LEU A 302 -14.41 -7.57 7.98
CA LEU A 302 -15.10 -6.38 8.47
C LEU A 302 -16.43 -6.83 9.12
N ALA A 303 -16.49 -6.74 10.45
CA ALA A 303 -17.64 -7.19 11.21
C ALA A 303 -18.70 -6.09 11.39
N ASN A 304 -18.28 -4.83 11.49
CA ASN A 304 -19.17 -3.69 11.68
C ASN A 304 -18.57 -2.41 11.12
N ILE A 305 -19.45 -1.49 10.69
CA ILE A 305 -19.13 -0.11 10.32
C ILE A 305 -20.09 0.80 11.08
N ASP A 306 -19.57 1.58 12.01
CA ASP A 306 -20.37 2.55 12.77
C ASP A 306 -19.95 3.98 12.38
N ILE A 307 -20.79 4.63 11.58
CA ILE A 307 -20.57 6.03 11.12
C ILE A 307 -21.22 6.98 12.12
N ARG A 308 -20.40 7.93 12.60
CA ARG A 308 -20.81 8.91 13.62
C ARG A 308 -20.48 10.33 13.22
N ASP A 309 -21.22 11.24 13.81
CA ASP A 309 -20.87 12.66 13.82
C ASP A 309 -19.69 12.89 14.75
N ILE A 310 -18.74 13.74 14.35
CA ILE A 310 -17.58 14.06 15.20
C ILE A 310 -17.98 14.85 16.47
N TYR A 311 -19.16 15.48 16.46
CA TYR A 311 -19.68 16.20 17.63
C TYR A 311 -20.18 15.25 18.74
N ASP A 312 -20.57 14.02 18.40
CA ASP A 312 -21.08 13.04 19.37
C ASP A 312 -20.06 12.73 20.48
N PRO A 313 -18.80 12.35 20.15
CA PRO A 313 -17.79 12.13 21.18
C PRO A 313 -17.36 13.40 21.90
N ASP A 314 -17.32 14.56 21.21
CA ASP A 314 -16.97 15.84 21.83
C ASP A 314 -17.97 16.24 22.94
N GLY A 315 -19.27 16.01 22.71
CA GLY A 315 -20.31 16.23 23.71
C GLY A 315 -20.24 15.31 24.93
N GLN A 316 -19.47 14.23 24.85
CA GLN A 316 -19.33 13.22 25.91
C GLN A 316 -17.96 13.23 26.60
N LEU A 317 -17.10 14.21 26.28
CA LEU A 317 -15.85 14.41 26.98
C LEU A 317 -16.10 14.89 28.41
N THR A 318 -15.57 14.18 29.38
CA THR A 318 -15.69 14.51 30.80
C THR A 318 -14.74 15.62 31.22
N THR A 319 -13.62 15.76 30.53
CA THR A 319 -12.58 16.73 30.85
C THR A 319 -12.51 17.81 29.78
N LYS A 320 -12.57 19.08 30.20
CA LYS A 320 -12.35 20.22 29.31
C LYS A 320 -10.84 20.42 29.10
N ILE A 321 -10.40 20.26 27.86
CA ILE A 321 -9.01 20.48 27.45
C ILE A 321 -8.90 21.86 26.79
N VAL A 322 -7.92 22.65 27.23
CA VAL A 322 -7.67 23.99 26.69
C VAL A 322 -7.14 23.85 25.26
N PRO A 323 -7.77 24.49 24.27
CA PRO A 323 -7.31 24.41 22.89
C PRO A 323 -6.00 25.19 22.67
N PRO A 324 -5.27 24.91 21.58
CA PRO A 324 -4.14 25.72 21.14
C PRO A 324 -4.54 27.22 21.07
N LEU A 325 -3.59 28.10 21.36
CA LEU A 325 -3.83 29.55 21.51
C LEU A 325 -4.67 30.17 20.35
N PRO A 326 -4.40 29.86 19.06
CA PRO A 326 -5.22 30.42 17.98
C PRO A 326 -6.68 29.95 17.99
N LEU A 327 -6.95 28.74 18.49
CA LEU A 327 -8.32 28.20 18.58
C LEU A 327 -9.11 28.80 19.76
N GLN A 328 -8.44 29.31 20.80
CA GLN A 328 -9.10 29.91 21.95
C GLN A 328 -9.96 31.15 21.61
N ALA A 329 -9.74 31.72 20.42
CA ALA A 329 -10.57 32.82 19.91
C ALA A 329 -11.98 32.36 19.50
N ILE A 330 -12.16 31.08 19.17
CA ILE A 330 -13.41 30.53 18.63
C ILE A 330 -14.02 29.42 19.47
N THR A 331 -13.23 28.75 20.33
CA THR A 331 -13.72 27.70 21.23
C THR A 331 -13.04 27.73 22.58
N THR A 332 -13.79 27.41 23.63
CA THR A 332 -13.27 27.31 25.01
C THR A 332 -12.85 25.90 25.40
N SER A 333 -13.16 24.90 24.59
CA SER A 333 -12.83 23.50 24.83
C SER A 333 -12.34 22.85 23.55
N TRP A 334 -11.21 22.15 23.64
CA TRP A 334 -10.66 21.38 22.53
C TRP A 334 -11.26 20.00 22.50
N GLY A 335 -11.67 19.55 21.33
CA GLY A 335 -12.24 18.24 21.09
C GLY A 335 -11.76 17.65 19.75
N ALA A 336 -12.29 16.47 19.43
CA ALA A 336 -11.92 15.72 18.24
C ALA A 336 -12.11 16.50 16.93
N ARG A 337 -13.22 17.27 16.83
CA ARG A 337 -13.57 18.06 15.63
C ARG A 337 -12.50 19.06 15.22
N ASP A 338 -11.76 19.63 16.20
CA ASP A 338 -10.74 20.66 15.97
C ASP A 338 -9.31 20.09 16.15
N ALA A 339 -9.17 18.80 16.39
CA ALA A 339 -7.88 18.15 16.64
C ALA A 339 -7.11 17.78 15.38
N ASN A 340 -7.70 17.94 14.20
CA ASN A 340 -7.01 17.86 12.89
C ASN A 340 -6.16 19.13 12.65
N TRP A 341 -5.38 19.49 13.67
CA TRP A 341 -4.72 20.77 13.85
C TRP A 341 -3.27 20.82 13.35
N PHE A 342 -2.58 19.69 13.35
CA PHE A 342 -1.17 19.62 12.99
C PHE A 342 -1.01 19.38 11.49
N PHE A 343 0.07 19.91 10.85
CA PHE A 343 0.39 19.61 9.46
C PHE A 343 0.82 18.15 9.24
N ASP A 344 1.34 17.52 10.29
CA ASP A 344 1.67 16.09 10.31
C ASP A 344 0.40 15.29 10.59
N PHE A 345 -0.05 14.49 9.62
CA PHE A 345 -1.27 13.71 9.73
C PHE A 345 -1.21 12.68 10.88
N PRO A 346 -0.13 11.88 11.05
CA PRO A 346 0.00 10.97 12.19
C PRO A 346 -0.23 11.64 13.53
N LEU A 347 0.31 12.84 13.72
CA LEU A 347 0.14 13.59 14.97
C LEU A 347 -1.30 14.08 15.15
N SER A 348 -1.93 14.58 14.08
CA SER A 348 -3.35 14.96 14.09
C SER A 348 -4.25 13.76 14.34
N ALA A 349 -4.01 12.65 13.67
CA ALA A 349 -4.77 11.42 13.84
C ALA A 349 -4.70 10.91 15.28
N LYS A 350 -3.48 10.87 15.85
CA LYS A 350 -3.28 10.50 17.25
C LYS A 350 -4.07 11.40 18.22
N LYS A 351 -4.06 12.73 17.99
CA LYS A 351 -4.78 13.67 18.84
C LYS A 351 -6.30 13.49 18.74
N VAL A 352 -6.84 13.29 17.53
CA VAL A 352 -8.27 12.99 17.37
C VAL A 352 -8.62 11.67 18.06
N THR A 353 -7.81 10.63 17.90
CA THR A 353 -8.00 9.32 18.52
C THR A 353 -8.03 9.44 20.06
N GLU A 354 -7.11 10.20 20.66
CA GLU A 354 -7.08 10.45 22.11
C GLU A 354 -8.41 11.05 22.62
N PHE A 355 -9.02 11.98 21.86
CA PHE A 355 -10.32 12.55 22.24
C PHE A 355 -11.45 11.54 22.08
N LEU A 356 -11.45 10.75 21.01
CA LEU A 356 -12.47 9.72 20.79
C LEU A 356 -12.43 8.69 21.93
N GLU A 357 -11.26 8.16 22.24
CA GLU A 357 -11.04 7.17 23.31
C GLU A 357 -11.40 7.71 24.69
N ALA A 358 -11.21 9.01 24.93
CA ALA A 358 -11.59 9.68 26.17
C ALA A 358 -13.11 9.96 26.27
N SER A 359 -13.87 9.86 25.18
CA SER A 359 -15.32 10.01 25.20
C SER A 359 -16.00 8.80 25.86
N LYS A 360 -17.16 9.01 26.48
CA LYS A 360 -17.92 7.92 27.11
C LYS A 360 -18.29 6.80 26.13
N ILE A 361 -18.50 7.12 24.85
CA ILE A 361 -18.84 6.15 23.80
C ILE A 361 -17.84 5.00 23.75
N TYR A 362 -16.55 5.31 23.88
CA TYR A 362 -15.44 4.36 23.73
C TYR A 362 -14.84 3.96 25.07
N GLN A 363 -14.75 4.91 26.03
CA GLN A 363 -14.18 4.66 27.35
C GLN A 363 -14.94 3.57 28.11
N GLU A 364 -16.27 3.60 28.12
CA GLU A 364 -17.11 2.62 28.84
C GLU A 364 -16.96 1.21 28.25
N LYS A 365 -16.61 1.11 26.97
CA LYS A 365 -16.38 -0.17 26.25
C LYS A 365 -14.91 -0.57 26.26
N ASN A 366 -14.03 0.24 26.84
CA ASN A 366 -12.57 0.05 26.78
C ASN A 366 -12.04 -0.18 25.35
N ILE A 367 -12.60 0.57 24.37
CA ILE A 367 -12.19 0.50 22.95
C ILE A 367 -10.96 1.39 22.77
N GLN A 368 -9.93 0.81 22.13
CA GLN A 368 -8.75 1.51 21.65
C GLN A 368 -8.63 1.30 20.14
N PHE A 369 -8.22 2.35 19.43
CA PHE A 369 -8.09 2.30 17.99
C PHE A 369 -6.67 1.91 17.57
N SER A 370 -6.57 0.90 16.69
CA SER A 370 -5.30 0.36 16.20
C SER A 370 -4.72 1.16 15.03
N GLY A 371 -5.53 1.99 14.37
CA GLY A 371 -5.09 2.78 13.25
C GLY A 371 -6.14 3.74 12.74
N VAL A 372 -5.70 4.67 11.88
CA VAL A 372 -6.52 5.72 11.29
C VAL A 372 -6.26 5.81 9.81
N ILE A 373 -7.34 5.89 9.02
CA ILE A 373 -7.31 6.17 7.58
C ILE A 373 -8.04 7.49 7.36
N ALA A 374 -7.47 8.41 6.60
CA ALA A 374 -8.18 9.61 6.16
C ALA A 374 -8.66 9.44 4.73
N LEU A 375 -9.94 9.65 4.51
CA LEU A 375 -10.57 9.68 3.19
C LEU A 375 -11.00 11.10 2.85
N ASN A 376 -10.48 11.60 1.74
CA ASN A 376 -10.95 12.82 1.15
C ASN A 376 -12.20 12.51 0.29
N ILE A 377 -13.14 13.44 0.25
CA ILE A 377 -14.36 13.34 -0.54
C ILE A 377 -14.13 13.01 -2.03
N LYS A 378 -12.98 13.44 -2.58
CA LYS A 378 -12.60 13.14 -3.96
C LYS A 378 -12.39 11.64 -4.24
N ILE A 379 -12.10 10.86 -3.22
CA ILE A 379 -12.02 9.40 -3.35
C ILE A 379 -13.42 8.84 -3.60
N LEU A 380 -14.43 9.35 -2.89
CA LEU A 380 -15.82 8.94 -3.07
C LEU A 380 -16.37 9.37 -4.44
N GLU A 381 -16.02 10.59 -4.90
CA GLU A 381 -16.34 11.05 -6.26
C GLU A 381 -15.72 10.10 -7.32
N SER A 382 -14.48 9.65 -7.11
CA SER A 382 -13.80 8.71 -8.02
C SER A 382 -14.45 7.32 -7.99
N VAL A 383 -14.91 6.86 -6.83
CA VAL A 383 -15.67 5.60 -6.72
C VAL A 383 -16.97 5.71 -7.48
N LEU A 384 -17.72 6.79 -7.31
CA LEU A 384 -18.99 7.06 -8.03
C LEU A 384 -18.79 7.23 -9.55
N GLU A 385 -17.61 7.70 -9.99
CA GLU A 385 -17.26 7.75 -11.41
C GLU A 385 -17.11 6.36 -12.01
N LEU A 386 -16.64 5.40 -11.22
CA LEU A 386 -16.41 4.01 -11.65
C LEU A 386 -17.67 3.16 -11.53
N SER A 387 -18.41 3.28 -10.43
CA SER A 387 -19.62 2.49 -10.15
C SER A 387 -20.85 3.00 -10.91
N GLY A 388 -20.83 4.28 -11.30
CA GLY A 388 -22.01 4.97 -11.82
C GLY A 388 -22.92 5.54 -10.73
N PRO A 389 -24.08 6.11 -11.11
CA PRO A 389 -25.02 6.71 -10.19
C PRO A 389 -25.64 5.69 -9.24
N ILE A 390 -25.81 6.09 -7.98
CA ILE A 390 -26.43 5.29 -6.92
C ILE A 390 -27.76 5.91 -6.50
N LYS A 391 -28.84 5.14 -6.57
CA LYS A 391 -30.15 5.55 -6.06
C LYS A 391 -30.26 5.27 -4.57
N LEU A 392 -30.49 6.30 -3.79
CA LEU A 392 -30.82 6.19 -2.37
C LEU A 392 -32.35 6.16 -2.20
N ALA A 393 -32.92 4.96 -2.19
CA ALA A 393 -34.36 4.75 -2.19
C ALA A 393 -35.04 5.47 -1.01
N ASP A 394 -34.44 5.44 0.18
CA ASP A 394 -34.96 6.08 1.39
C ASP A 394 -35.03 7.62 1.26
N TYR A 395 -34.23 8.22 0.38
CA TYR A 395 -34.08 9.68 0.23
C TYR A 395 -34.65 10.22 -1.07
N GLN A 396 -35.14 9.37 -1.96
CA GLN A 396 -35.74 9.71 -3.25
C GLN A 396 -34.84 10.54 -4.18
N PHE A 397 -33.53 10.50 -4.00
CA PHE A 397 -32.57 11.12 -4.89
C PHE A 397 -31.49 10.12 -5.34
N GLU A 398 -30.84 10.48 -6.44
CA GLU A 398 -29.73 9.74 -7.02
C GLU A 398 -28.45 10.55 -6.86
N ILE A 399 -27.42 9.90 -6.37
CA ILE A 399 -26.09 10.49 -6.23
C ILE A 399 -25.17 10.00 -7.35
N ASN A 400 -24.37 10.92 -7.86
CA ASN A 400 -23.29 10.68 -8.81
C ASN A 400 -22.06 11.53 -8.43
N LYS A 401 -20.97 11.42 -9.17
CA LYS A 401 -19.74 12.16 -8.89
C LYS A 401 -19.91 13.68 -8.81
N ASP A 402 -20.87 14.23 -9.58
CA ASP A 402 -21.01 15.69 -9.74
C ASP A 402 -21.92 16.30 -8.66
N ASN A 403 -22.87 15.54 -8.12
CA ASN A 403 -23.84 16.04 -7.13
C ASN A 403 -23.63 15.48 -5.73
N PHE A 404 -22.77 14.47 -5.55
CA PHE A 404 -22.57 13.74 -4.28
C PHE A 404 -22.41 14.68 -3.08
N LEU A 405 -21.43 15.59 -3.13
CA LEU A 405 -21.12 16.48 -2.01
C LEU A 405 -22.34 17.34 -1.66
N LYS A 406 -22.98 17.93 -2.67
CA LYS A 406 -24.13 18.81 -2.51
C LYS A 406 -25.32 18.09 -1.90
N GLU A 407 -25.69 16.93 -2.44
CA GLU A 407 -26.86 16.19 -1.97
C GLU A 407 -26.65 15.65 -0.54
N ILE A 408 -25.48 15.09 -0.25
CA ILE A 408 -25.17 14.63 1.10
C ILE A 408 -25.10 15.78 2.09
N GLN A 409 -24.51 16.91 1.72
CA GLN A 409 -24.43 18.08 2.60
C GLN A 409 -25.84 18.67 2.87
N ASN A 410 -26.67 18.79 1.85
CA ASN A 410 -28.04 19.24 1.99
C ASN A 410 -28.85 18.33 2.96
N GLU A 411 -28.73 17.00 2.81
CA GLU A 411 -29.43 16.06 3.67
C GLU A 411 -28.95 16.14 5.12
N VAL A 412 -27.64 16.23 5.32
CA VAL A 412 -27.02 16.37 6.66
C VAL A 412 -27.40 17.69 7.34
N GLU A 413 -27.46 18.81 6.58
CA GLU A 413 -27.67 20.14 7.15
C GLU A 413 -29.15 20.52 7.26
N ALA A 414 -30.00 20.05 6.35
CA ALA A 414 -31.41 20.48 6.23
C ALA A 414 -32.41 19.34 6.01
N GLY A 415 -31.92 18.06 5.90
CA GLY A 415 -32.78 16.93 5.63
C GLY A 415 -33.64 16.48 6.82
N ALA A 416 -34.58 15.58 6.53
CA ALA A 416 -35.55 15.07 7.50
C ALA A 416 -34.90 14.32 8.68
N ASP A 417 -33.76 13.68 8.46
CA ASP A 417 -33.06 12.91 9.50
C ASP A 417 -32.39 13.81 10.56
N LYS A 418 -32.04 15.04 10.20
CA LYS A 418 -31.54 16.01 11.17
C LYS A 418 -32.60 16.36 12.23
N ALA A 419 -33.87 16.50 11.83
CA ALA A 419 -34.96 16.75 12.74
C ALA A 419 -35.23 15.58 13.70
N LYS A 420 -34.82 14.36 13.30
CA LYS A 420 -34.92 13.15 14.12
C LYS A 420 -33.68 12.92 15.00
N GLY A 421 -32.68 13.82 14.94
CA GLY A 421 -31.42 13.68 15.69
C GLY A 421 -30.38 12.75 15.05
N GLU A 422 -30.60 12.33 13.79
CA GLU A 422 -29.72 11.43 13.05
C GLU A 422 -29.16 12.05 11.76
N PRO A 423 -28.50 13.21 11.78
CA PRO A 423 -28.11 13.95 10.57
C PRO A 423 -27.18 13.17 9.64
N LYS A 424 -26.47 12.16 10.15
CA LYS A 424 -25.53 11.33 9.37
C LYS A 424 -26.11 9.98 8.90
N ARG A 425 -27.43 9.76 9.06
CA ARG A 425 -28.08 8.51 8.64
C ARG A 425 -27.88 8.23 7.14
N VAL A 426 -27.91 9.26 6.31
CA VAL A 426 -27.65 9.13 4.87
C VAL A 426 -26.29 8.48 4.57
N LEU A 427 -25.25 8.78 5.35
CA LEU A 427 -23.93 8.14 5.20
C LEU A 427 -23.96 6.67 5.63
N LYS A 428 -24.74 6.33 6.66
CA LYS A 428 -24.91 4.94 7.12
C LYS A 428 -25.62 4.08 6.07
N VAL A 429 -26.57 4.66 5.34
CA VAL A 429 -27.29 3.99 4.25
C VAL A 429 -26.40 3.85 3.01
N LEU A 430 -25.61 4.88 2.70
CA LEU A 430 -24.76 4.90 1.52
C LEU A 430 -23.55 3.97 1.64
N ALA A 431 -22.92 3.87 2.82
CA ALA A 431 -21.67 3.13 2.98
C ALA A 431 -21.75 1.65 2.56
N PRO A 432 -22.77 0.86 2.94
CA PRO A 432 -22.91 -0.52 2.46
C PRO A 432 -23.01 -0.59 0.93
N ILE A 433 -23.76 0.31 0.30
CA ILE A 433 -23.99 0.31 -1.15
C ILE A 433 -22.67 0.62 -1.91
N LEU A 434 -21.83 1.49 -1.36
CA LEU A 434 -20.50 1.79 -1.94
C LEU A 434 -19.51 0.62 -1.80
N LEU A 435 -19.78 -0.32 -0.92
CA LEU A 435 -18.91 -1.48 -0.68
C LEU A 435 -19.37 -2.74 -1.45
N GLU A 436 -20.56 -2.72 -2.04
CA GLU A 436 -21.08 -3.76 -2.95
C GLU A 436 -20.56 -3.54 -4.38
#